data_2c81a38182cdb253543c93cd96e58558
#
_entry.id   2c81a38182cdb253543c93cd96e58558
#
_cell.length_a   1.000
_cell.length_b   1.000
_cell.length_c   1.000
_cell.angle_alpha   90.00
_cell.angle_beta   90.00
_cell.angle_gamma   90.00
#
_symmetry.space_group_name_H-M   'P 1'
#
loop_
_entity.id
_entity.type
_entity.pdbx_description
1 polymer ?
#
loop_
_entity_poly.entity_id
_entity_poly.type
_entity_poly.pdbx_seq_one_letter_code
_entity_poly.pdbx_strand_id
1 'polypeptide(L)'
;MSRKRIAVIAGDGIGKEVMPEGIRVMEAAAGKFGIDLQFDHFDFSSWDYCEKHGKMLPDNWKDQIGGHDAIYFGAVGWPEKIADHVSLWGSLLLFRREFDQYVNLRPARLMPGITAPVVRRDGSPRQPGEIDMYIVRENTEGEYSSIGGRMFAGTEREIVMQETVMSRIGVDRVLRFAFELARSRPNRHLTSATKSNGIAITMPYWDCLLYTSRCV
;
A
#
# COMPACT_ATOMS: atom_id res chain seq x y z
N MET A 1 -14.27 -14.55 -22.13
CA MET A 1 -13.34 -13.67 -21.37
C MET A 1 -12.18 -14.53 -20.90
N SER A 2 -10.96 -14.01 -20.82
CA SER A 2 -9.82 -14.77 -20.28
C SER A 2 -9.98 -14.95 -18.77
N ARG A 3 -9.67 -16.13 -18.26
CA ARG A 3 -9.61 -16.42 -16.82
C ARG A 3 -8.60 -15.51 -16.15
N LYS A 4 -8.97 -14.96 -15.00
CA LYS A 4 -8.10 -14.13 -14.16
C LYS A 4 -7.65 -14.91 -12.94
N ARG A 5 -6.35 -15.01 -12.77
CA ARG A 5 -5.73 -15.73 -11.64
C ARG A 5 -5.39 -14.75 -10.52
N ILE A 6 -5.86 -15.06 -9.33
CA ILE A 6 -5.65 -14.25 -8.13
C ILE A 6 -4.83 -15.05 -7.11
N ALA A 7 -3.66 -14.56 -6.77
CA ALA A 7 -2.89 -15.10 -5.65
C ALA A 7 -3.50 -14.62 -4.34
N VAL A 8 -3.93 -15.55 -3.49
CA VAL A 8 -4.58 -15.26 -2.21
C VAL A 8 -3.60 -15.52 -1.07
N ILE A 9 -3.30 -14.49 -0.29
CA ILE A 9 -2.40 -14.55 0.86
C ILE A 9 -3.16 -13.96 2.06
N ALA A 10 -3.67 -14.80 2.95
CA ALA A 10 -4.47 -14.36 4.09
C ALA A 10 -3.65 -13.60 5.15
N GLY A 11 -2.40 -14.03 5.38
CA GLY A 11 -1.53 -13.46 6.41
C GLY A 11 -1.92 -13.88 7.82
N ASP A 12 -1.98 -12.91 8.74
CA ASP A 12 -2.18 -13.13 10.18
C ASP A 12 -3.55 -12.65 10.67
N GLY A 13 -3.96 -13.13 11.86
CA GLY A 13 -5.07 -12.62 12.66
C GLY A 13 -6.33 -12.33 11.85
N ILE A 14 -6.71 -11.04 11.82
CA ILE A 14 -7.90 -10.55 11.10
C ILE A 14 -7.88 -10.89 9.60
N GLY A 15 -6.69 -11.04 9.00
CA GLY A 15 -6.56 -11.44 7.59
C GLY A 15 -7.21 -12.79 7.32
N LYS A 16 -7.07 -13.75 8.23
CA LYS A 16 -7.68 -15.08 8.11
C LYS A 16 -9.21 -15.03 8.22
N GLU A 17 -9.75 -14.07 8.97
CA GLU A 17 -11.19 -13.89 9.15
C GLU A 17 -11.84 -13.17 7.98
N VAL A 18 -11.23 -12.08 7.48
CA VAL A 18 -11.84 -11.25 6.43
C VAL A 18 -11.62 -11.78 5.02
N MET A 19 -10.58 -12.58 4.80
CA MET A 19 -10.23 -13.10 3.49
C MET A 19 -11.34 -13.97 2.87
N PRO A 20 -11.92 -14.94 3.58
CA PRO A 20 -13.02 -15.74 3.05
C PRO A 20 -14.23 -14.90 2.66
N GLU A 21 -14.58 -13.89 3.44
CA GLU A 21 -15.70 -13.01 3.16
C GLU A 21 -15.45 -12.13 1.92
N GLY A 22 -14.23 -11.64 1.76
CA GLY A 22 -13.84 -10.91 0.56
C GLY A 22 -13.88 -11.78 -0.70
N ILE A 23 -13.45 -13.04 -0.61
CA ILE A 23 -13.54 -14.01 -1.73
C ILE A 23 -15.02 -14.24 -2.09
N ARG A 24 -15.90 -14.46 -1.11
CA ARG A 24 -17.34 -14.63 -1.35
C ARG A 24 -17.94 -13.45 -2.11
N VAL A 25 -17.54 -12.21 -1.77
CA VAL A 25 -18.01 -11.00 -2.47
C VAL A 25 -17.47 -10.97 -3.90
N MET A 26 -16.20 -11.30 -4.11
CA MET A 26 -15.60 -11.36 -5.45
C MET A 26 -16.26 -12.43 -6.33
N GLU A 27 -16.54 -13.63 -5.78
CA GLU A 27 -17.23 -14.72 -6.48
C GLU A 27 -18.66 -14.31 -6.87
N ALA A 28 -19.41 -13.67 -5.97
CA ALA A 28 -20.75 -13.18 -6.25
C ALA A 28 -20.74 -12.10 -7.35
N ALA A 29 -19.79 -11.18 -7.30
CA ALA A 29 -19.61 -10.18 -8.34
C ALA A 29 -19.19 -10.81 -9.69
N ALA A 30 -18.25 -11.74 -9.64
CA ALA A 30 -17.78 -12.47 -10.82
C ALA A 30 -18.92 -13.23 -11.51
N GLY A 31 -19.75 -13.94 -10.74
CA GLY A 31 -20.94 -14.62 -11.24
C GLY A 31 -21.95 -13.65 -11.89
N LYS A 32 -22.18 -12.50 -11.25
CA LYS A 32 -23.10 -11.46 -11.76
C LYS A 32 -22.61 -10.84 -13.07
N PHE A 33 -21.32 -10.63 -13.24
CA PHE A 33 -20.75 -9.93 -14.39
C PHE A 33 -20.09 -10.87 -15.42
N GLY A 34 -20.17 -12.18 -15.22
CA GLY A 34 -19.59 -13.17 -16.13
C GLY A 34 -18.06 -13.15 -16.17
N ILE A 35 -17.42 -12.85 -15.04
CA ILE A 35 -15.96 -12.84 -14.90
C ILE A 35 -15.48 -14.21 -14.42
N ASP A 36 -14.49 -14.81 -15.07
CA ASP A 36 -13.89 -16.08 -14.65
C ASP A 36 -12.69 -15.78 -13.74
N LEU A 37 -12.84 -16.03 -12.42
CA LEU A 37 -11.80 -15.87 -11.41
C LEU A 37 -11.32 -17.24 -10.92
N GLN A 38 -10.00 -17.39 -10.81
CA GLN A 38 -9.35 -18.51 -10.16
C GLN A 38 -8.54 -18.00 -8.97
N PHE A 39 -8.77 -18.56 -7.79
CA PHE A 39 -8.06 -18.24 -6.56
C PHE A 39 -7.04 -19.31 -6.23
N ASP A 40 -5.74 -18.93 -6.21
CA ASP A 40 -4.64 -19.81 -5.83
C ASP A 40 -4.15 -19.37 -4.43
N HIS A 41 -4.27 -20.25 -3.44
CA HIS A 41 -4.00 -19.92 -2.02
C HIS A 41 -2.55 -20.22 -1.64
N PHE A 42 -1.95 -19.28 -0.89
CA PHE A 42 -0.58 -19.38 -0.36
C PHE A 42 -0.60 -19.12 1.15
N ASP A 43 0.17 -19.89 1.89
CA ASP A 43 0.26 -19.85 3.37
C ASP A 43 1.39 -18.98 3.91
N PHE A 44 2.29 -18.51 3.06
CA PHE A 44 3.39 -17.64 3.46
C PHE A 44 2.93 -16.21 3.78
N SER A 45 3.86 -15.35 4.23
CA SER A 45 3.55 -14.02 4.76
C SER A 45 2.69 -14.04 6.04
N SER A 46 2.92 -15.04 6.88
CA SER A 46 2.21 -15.22 8.14
C SER A 46 3.17 -15.63 9.26
N TRP A 47 2.77 -15.41 10.51
CA TRP A 47 3.50 -15.93 11.67
C TRP A 47 3.64 -17.44 11.60
N ASP A 48 2.56 -18.17 11.30
CA ASP A 48 2.56 -19.62 11.27
C ASP A 48 3.59 -20.16 10.25
N TYR A 49 3.70 -19.51 9.11
CA TYR A 49 4.73 -19.84 8.12
C TYR A 49 6.13 -19.52 8.62
N CYS A 50 6.30 -18.34 9.23
CA CYS A 50 7.59 -17.91 9.78
C CYS A 50 8.07 -18.82 10.92
N GLU A 51 7.18 -19.22 11.82
CA GLU A 51 7.48 -20.15 12.93
C GLU A 51 8.00 -21.48 12.40
N LYS A 52 7.37 -21.98 11.34
CA LYS A 52 7.71 -23.29 10.74
C LYS A 52 8.99 -23.25 9.89
N HIS A 53 9.24 -22.16 9.18
CA HIS A 53 10.28 -22.07 8.15
C HIS A 53 11.40 -21.09 8.47
N GLY A 54 11.33 -20.32 9.56
CA GLY A 54 12.32 -19.31 9.97
C GLY A 54 12.35 -18.07 9.07
N LYS A 55 11.41 -17.91 8.15
CA LYS A 55 11.32 -16.79 7.20
C LYS A 55 9.88 -16.54 6.76
N MET A 56 9.56 -15.30 6.36
CA MET A 56 8.21 -14.92 5.96
C MET A 56 7.80 -15.45 4.58
N LEU A 57 8.76 -15.71 3.70
CA LEU A 57 8.54 -16.09 2.31
C LEU A 57 9.46 -17.26 1.91
N PRO A 58 9.04 -18.19 1.04
CA PRO A 58 9.93 -19.14 0.41
C PRO A 58 10.89 -18.43 -0.56
N ASP A 59 12.03 -19.04 -0.90
CA ASP A 59 13.02 -18.38 -1.76
C ASP A 59 12.50 -18.10 -3.17
N ASN A 60 11.59 -18.92 -3.67
CA ASN A 60 10.96 -18.80 -4.99
C ASN A 60 9.56 -18.14 -4.94
N TRP A 61 9.24 -17.38 -3.89
CA TRP A 61 7.92 -16.74 -3.72
C TRP A 61 7.51 -15.88 -4.92
N LYS A 62 8.47 -15.18 -5.52
CA LYS A 62 8.23 -14.28 -6.64
C LYS A 62 7.77 -15.05 -7.89
N ASP A 63 8.38 -16.21 -8.14
CA ASP A 63 7.98 -17.09 -9.25
C ASP A 63 6.60 -17.71 -8.99
N GLN A 64 6.31 -18.05 -7.73
CA GLN A 64 5.01 -18.63 -7.38
C GLN A 64 3.84 -17.69 -7.65
N ILE A 65 3.98 -16.41 -7.31
CA ILE A 65 2.87 -15.44 -7.43
C ILE A 65 2.99 -14.46 -8.59
N GLY A 66 4.18 -14.32 -9.20
CA GLY A 66 4.43 -13.35 -10.25
C GLY A 66 3.64 -13.54 -11.55
N GLY A 67 3.14 -14.75 -11.80
CA GLY A 67 2.29 -15.08 -12.96
C GLY A 67 0.80 -14.84 -12.74
N HIS A 68 0.37 -14.28 -11.60
CA HIS A 68 -1.03 -13.96 -11.33
C HIS A 68 -1.40 -12.56 -11.83
N ASP A 69 -2.67 -12.37 -12.19
CA ASP A 69 -3.20 -11.06 -12.60
C ASP A 69 -3.26 -10.07 -11.43
N ALA A 70 -3.47 -10.57 -10.20
CA ALA A 70 -3.46 -9.76 -8.98
C ALA A 70 -3.10 -10.59 -7.75
N ILE A 71 -2.66 -9.90 -6.70
CA ILE A 71 -2.44 -10.48 -5.37
C ILE A 71 -3.54 -9.94 -4.45
N TYR A 72 -4.35 -10.83 -3.90
CA TYR A 72 -5.32 -10.51 -2.87
C TYR A 72 -4.68 -10.80 -1.51
N PHE A 73 -4.23 -9.74 -0.86
CA PHE A 73 -3.44 -9.79 0.35
C PHE A 73 -4.26 -9.34 1.57
N GLY A 74 -4.28 -10.16 2.62
CA GLY A 74 -5.01 -9.87 3.84
C GLY A 74 -4.25 -8.95 4.78
N ALA A 75 -3.95 -9.41 5.99
CA ALA A 75 -3.18 -8.65 6.97
C ALA A 75 -1.91 -9.41 7.36
N VAL A 76 -0.81 -8.69 7.54
CA VAL A 76 0.45 -9.24 8.02
C VAL A 76 0.91 -8.49 9.27
N GLY A 77 1.45 -9.24 10.21
CA GLY A 77 1.94 -8.74 11.47
C GLY A 77 1.07 -9.17 12.65
N TRP A 78 1.77 -9.64 13.67
CA TRP A 78 1.19 -10.02 14.96
C TRP A 78 2.16 -9.56 16.05
N PRO A 79 2.03 -8.30 16.55
CA PRO A 79 3.02 -7.69 17.43
C PRO A 79 3.39 -8.51 18.66
N GLU A 80 2.47 -9.34 19.15
CA GLU A 80 2.69 -10.22 20.31
C GLU A 80 3.59 -11.45 19.99
N LYS A 81 3.69 -11.82 18.71
CA LYS A 81 4.41 -13.01 18.25
C LYS A 81 5.59 -12.71 17.35
N ILE A 82 5.49 -11.70 16.51
CA ILE A 82 6.50 -11.37 15.51
C ILE A 82 6.68 -9.86 15.40
N ALA A 83 7.91 -9.41 15.46
CA ALA A 83 8.23 -7.99 15.33
C ALA A 83 7.93 -7.47 13.92
N ASP A 84 7.45 -6.23 13.82
CA ASP A 84 7.08 -5.59 12.56
C ASP A 84 8.21 -5.57 11.52
N HIS A 85 9.45 -5.40 11.95
CA HIS A 85 10.61 -5.42 11.06
C HIS A 85 10.86 -6.80 10.43
N VAL A 86 10.38 -7.88 11.02
CA VAL A 86 10.44 -9.23 10.42
C VAL A 86 9.25 -9.45 9.50
N SER A 87 8.05 -9.19 9.99
CA SER A 87 6.80 -9.47 9.26
C SER A 87 6.61 -8.56 8.05
N LEU A 88 6.71 -7.23 8.24
CA LEU A 88 6.46 -6.25 7.17
C LEU A 88 7.61 -6.19 6.17
N TRP A 89 8.86 -6.15 6.64
CA TRP A 89 10.03 -6.05 5.76
C TRP A 89 10.35 -7.37 5.08
N GLY A 90 10.05 -8.49 5.74
CA GLY A 90 10.24 -9.82 5.19
C GLY A 90 9.15 -10.25 4.20
N SER A 91 8.10 -9.47 3.98
CA SER A 91 7.02 -9.81 3.05
C SER A 91 6.42 -8.61 2.32
N LEU A 92 5.56 -7.82 2.95
CA LEU A 92 4.79 -6.75 2.31
C LEU A 92 5.67 -5.74 1.55
N LEU A 93 6.78 -5.30 2.14
CA LEU A 93 7.68 -4.35 1.49
C LEU A 93 8.45 -4.97 0.32
N LEU A 94 8.72 -6.28 0.38
CA LEU A 94 9.31 -7.00 -0.74
C LEU A 94 8.35 -7.05 -1.94
N PHE A 95 7.06 -7.33 -1.72
CA PHE A 95 6.05 -7.29 -2.79
C PHE A 95 6.03 -5.94 -3.49
N ARG A 96 6.00 -4.85 -2.73
CA ARG A 96 5.99 -3.49 -3.28
C ARG A 96 7.19 -3.20 -4.17
N ARG A 97 8.39 -3.60 -3.74
CA ARG A 97 9.64 -3.36 -4.47
C ARG A 97 9.79 -4.26 -5.68
N GLU A 98 9.66 -5.57 -5.45
CA GLU A 98 9.93 -6.57 -6.46
C GLU A 98 8.93 -6.59 -7.62
N PHE A 99 7.70 -6.14 -7.37
CA PHE A 99 6.66 -5.94 -8.40
C PHE A 99 6.50 -4.47 -8.80
N ASP A 100 7.40 -3.59 -8.35
CA ASP A 100 7.36 -2.14 -8.64
C ASP A 100 5.97 -1.52 -8.45
N GLN A 101 5.32 -1.85 -7.34
CA GLN A 101 3.99 -1.34 -7.00
C GLN A 101 4.09 0.10 -6.49
N TYR A 102 4.42 1.04 -7.38
CA TYR A 102 4.77 2.42 -7.04
C TYR A 102 3.60 3.27 -6.52
N VAL A 103 2.37 2.86 -6.74
CA VAL A 103 1.18 3.54 -6.22
C VAL A 103 0.55 2.77 -5.08
N ASN A 104 0.38 3.41 -3.94
CA ASN A 104 -0.52 2.95 -2.90
C ASN A 104 -1.81 3.78 -2.98
N LEU A 105 -2.85 3.22 -3.57
CA LEU A 105 -4.14 3.87 -3.74
C LEU A 105 -5.07 3.52 -2.57
N ARG A 106 -5.44 4.53 -1.79
CA ARG A 106 -6.25 4.34 -0.59
C ARG A 106 -7.58 5.08 -0.70
N PRO A 107 -8.70 4.39 -0.95
CA PRO A 107 -10.01 5.00 -0.90
C PRO A 107 -10.40 5.36 0.54
N ALA A 108 -10.96 6.54 0.73
CA ALA A 108 -11.56 6.97 1.98
C ALA A 108 -12.97 7.46 1.68
N ARG A 109 -13.97 6.69 2.10
CA ARG A 109 -15.38 6.98 1.87
C ARG A 109 -16.18 6.78 3.12
N LEU A 110 -16.99 7.77 3.50
CA LEU A 110 -17.93 7.63 4.61
C LEU A 110 -19.18 6.88 4.13
N MET A 111 -19.32 5.67 4.65
CA MET A 111 -20.44 4.78 4.32
C MET A 111 -21.64 5.04 5.24
N PRO A 112 -22.87 4.71 4.79
CA PRO A 112 -24.04 4.70 5.68
C PRO A 112 -23.83 3.83 6.92
N GLY A 113 -24.29 4.30 8.08
CA GLY A 113 -24.16 3.59 9.36
C GLY A 113 -22.80 3.75 10.06
N ILE A 114 -21.82 4.42 9.42
CA ILE A 114 -20.50 4.68 10.00
C ILE A 114 -20.43 6.13 10.50
N THR A 115 -19.95 6.32 11.72
CA THR A 115 -19.65 7.66 12.27
C THR A 115 -18.22 8.05 11.89
N ALA A 116 -18.07 9.20 11.25
CA ALA A 116 -16.75 9.73 10.93
C ALA A 116 -16.03 10.23 12.19
N PRO A 117 -14.72 9.98 12.34
CA PRO A 117 -13.94 10.53 13.46
C PRO A 117 -13.73 12.04 13.35
N VAL A 118 -13.98 12.63 12.17
CA VAL A 118 -13.85 14.06 11.91
C VAL A 118 -15.23 14.70 11.78
N VAL A 119 -15.37 15.88 12.37
CA VAL A 119 -16.59 16.68 12.36
C VAL A 119 -16.51 17.89 11.42
N ARG A 120 -17.62 18.53 11.15
CA ARG A 120 -17.65 19.85 10.47
C ARG A 120 -17.13 20.95 11.40
N ARG A 121 -16.89 22.15 10.84
CA ARG A 121 -16.41 23.31 11.61
C ARG A 121 -17.33 23.74 12.74
N ASP A 122 -18.63 23.50 12.59
CA ASP A 122 -19.66 23.79 13.61
C ASP A 122 -19.82 22.67 14.65
N GLY A 123 -18.98 21.64 14.61
CA GLY A 123 -19.02 20.49 15.50
C GLY A 123 -20.04 19.41 15.11
N SER A 124 -20.84 19.62 14.08
CA SER A 124 -21.82 18.64 13.62
C SER A 124 -21.16 17.43 12.94
N PRO A 125 -21.75 16.22 13.05
CA PRO A 125 -21.19 15.03 12.42
C PRO A 125 -21.28 15.08 10.90
N ARG A 126 -20.28 14.51 10.23
CA ARG A 126 -20.29 14.30 8.76
C ARG A 126 -21.35 13.28 8.36
N GLN A 127 -21.94 13.49 7.21
CA GLN A 127 -22.94 12.59 6.63
C GLN A 127 -22.33 11.70 5.55
N PRO A 128 -22.91 10.50 5.28
CA PRO A 128 -22.50 9.67 4.17
C PRO A 128 -22.42 10.44 2.84
N GLY A 129 -21.34 10.25 2.10
CA GLY A 129 -21.06 10.96 0.85
C GLY A 129 -20.29 12.27 0.99
N GLU A 130 -20.18 12.87 2.18
CA GLU A 130 -19.36 14.08 2.39
C GLU A 130 -17.85 13.80 2.42
N ILE A 131 -17.48 12.55 2.72
CA ILE A 131 -16.11 12.07 2.57
C ILE A 131 -16.12 11.05 1.45
N ASP A 132 -15.52 11.40 0.33
CA ASP A 132 -15.29 10.54 -0.83
C ASP A 132 -14.04 11.02 -1.55
N MET A 133 -12.89 10.49 -1.14
CA MET A 133 -11.59 10.84 -1.69
C MET A 133 -10.73 9.61 -1.92
N TYR A 134 -9.72 9.75 -2.76
CA TYR A 134 -8.62 8.82 -2.90
C TYR A 134 -7.33 9.47 -2.45
N ILE A 135 -6.54 8.76 -1.67
CA ILE A 135 -5.19 9.16 -1.31
C ILE A 135 -4.24 8.35 -2.19
N VAL A 136 -3.54 9.04 -3.07
CA VAL A 136 -2.47 8.47 -3.90
C VAL A 136 -1.15 8.70 -3.17
N ARG A 137 -0.50 7.62 -2.74
CA ARG A 137 0.77 7.68 -2.01
C ARG A 137 1.87 6.99 -2.82
N GLU A 138 3.04 7.61 -2.90
CA GLU A 138 4.25 6.95 -3.36
C GLU A 138 4.56 5.76 -2.45
N ASN A 139 5.00 4.63 -3.02
CA ASN A 139 5.03 3.36 -2.31
C ASN A 139 6.36 2.60 -2.39
N THR A 140 7.33 3.08 -3.15
CA THR A 140 8.62 2.40 -3.40
C THR A 140 9.85 3.23 -3.05
N GLU A 141 9.71 4.53 -2.98
CA GLU A 141 10.75 5.51 -2.66
C GLU A 141 10.40 6.29 -1.37
N GLY A 142 11.05 7.41 -1.13
CA GLY A 142 10.86 8.25 0.02
C GLY A 142 11.38 7.57 1.29
N GLU A 143 10.55 7.53 2.31
CA GLU A 143 10.86 6.89 3.60
C GLU A 143 11.01 5.35 3.50
N TYR A 144 10.51 4.75 2.42
CA TYR A 144 10.61 3.32 2.17
C TYR A 144 11.82 2.92 1.31
N SER A 145 12.70 3.86 0.98
CA SER A 145 13.91 3.61 0.18
C SER A 145 14.84 2.56 0.79
N SER A 146 14.84 2.43 2.13
CA SER A 146 15.74 1.57 2.92
C SER A 146 17.23 1.84 2.64
N ILE A 147 17.56 3.07 2.26
CA ILE A 147 18.93 3.52 2.13
C ILE A 147 19.35 4.11 3.46
N GLY A 148 20.46 3.62 4.02
CA GLY A 148 20.95 4.01 5.31
C GLY A 148 21.79 2.91 5.94
N GLY A 149 22.04 3.03 7.24
CA GLY A 149 22.83 2.06 7.95
C GLY A 149 23.02 2.39 9.42
N ARG A 150 23.78 1.51 10.09
CA ARG A 150 24.12 1.65 11.49
C ARG A 150 25.63 1.43 11.66
N MET A 151 26.27 2.30 12.44
CA MET A 151 27.67 2.20 12.83
C MET A 151 27.77 2.10 14.33
N PHE A 152 28.82 1.41 14.83
CA PHE A 152 29.12 1.23 16.25
C PHE A 152 27.95 0.68 17.07
N ALA A 153 27.17 -0.23 16.48
CA ALA A 153 25.97 -0.80 17.11
C ALA A 153 26.23 -1.33 18.54
N GLY A 154 25.32 -0.99 19.47
CA GLY A 154 25.39 -1.43 20.85
C GLY A 154 26.43 -0.69 21.72
N THR A 155 27.04 0.39 21.24
CA THR A 155 27.97 1.24 22.00
C THR A 155 27.40 2.65 22.18
N GLU A 156 27.99 3.42 23.13
CA GLU A 156 27.62 4.85 23.31
C GLU A 156 27.89 5.72 22.08
N ARG A 157 28.66 5.23 21.12
CA ARG A 157 28.98 5.90 19.86
C ARG A 157 28.08 5.47 18.72
N GLU A 158 26.99 4.77 18.99
CA GLU A 158 26.09 4.26 17.95
C GLU A 158 25.52 5.39 17.11
N ILE A 159 25.61 5.24 15.81
CA ILE A 159 25.06 6.15 14.81
C ILE A 159 24.09 5.36 13.92
N VAL A 160 22.90 5.88 13.74
CA VAL A 160 21.88 5.32 12.83
C VAL A 160 21.49 6.38 11.82
N MET A 161 21.43 6.01 10.55
CA MET A 161 21.06 6.90 9.46
C MET A 161 20.03 6.22 8.56
N GLN A 162 19.03 6.97 8.13
CA GLN A 162 18.07 6.58 7.08
C GLN A 162 17.86 7.76 6.15
N GLU A 163 17.95 7.51 4.84
CA GLU A 163 17.81 8.52 3.81
C GLU A 163 16.40 8.50 3.20
N THR A 164 15.82 9.69 3.04
CA THR A 164 14.64 9.90 2.20
C THR A 164 15.10 10.14 0.76
N VAL A 165 14.79 9.23 -0.14
CA VAL A 165 15.22 9.31 -1.55
C VAL A 165 14.03 9.49 -2.46
N MET A 166 14.12 10.47 -3.36
CA MET A 166 13.13 10.71 -4.42
C MET A 166 13.83 10.83 -5.76
N SER A 167 13.53 9.91 -6.69
CA SER A 167 14.00 10.02 -8.06
C SER A 167 13.00 10.79 -8.93
N ARG A 168 13.49 11.33 -10.06
CA ARG A 168 12.62 11.96 -11.05
C ARG A 168 11.57 10.99 -11.58
N ILE A 169 11.97 9.77 -11.87
CA ILE A 169 11.10 8.73 -12.42
C ILE A 169 10.01 8.37 -11.40
N GLY A 170 10.37 8.17 -10.13
CA GLY A 170 9.44 7.82 -9.06
C GLY A 170 8.40 8.91 -8.82
N VAL A 171 8.82 10.17 -8.73
CA VAL A 171 7.91 11.30 -8.54
C VAL A 171 7.01 11.51 -9.76
N ASP A 172 7.57 11.55 -10.98
CA ASP A 172 6.79 11.80 -12.19
C ASP A 172 5.70 10.74 -12.41
N ARG A 173 5.97 9.46 -12.17
CA ARG A 173 5.01 8.37 -12.41
C ARG A 173 3.84 8.40 -11.43
N VAL A 174 4.09 8.66 -10.16
CA VAL A 174 3.01 8.74 -9.16
C VAL A 174 2.17 10.00 -9.34
N LEU A 175 2.80 11.13 -9.68
CA LEU A 175 2.09 12.37 -10.01
C LEU A 175 1.20 12.20 -11.25
N ARG A 176 1.72 11.59 -12.33
CA ARG A 176 0.93 11.29 -13.54
C ARG A 176 -0.29 10.45 -13.21
N PHE A 177 -0.12 9.38 -12.45
CA PHE A 177 -1.24 8.56 -11.99
C PHE A 177 -2.27 9.39 -11.21
N ALA A 178 -1.82 10.25 -10.28
CA ALA A 178 -2.70 11.09 -9.48
C ALA A 178 -3.50 12.10 -10.33
N PHE A 179 -2.86 12.72 -11.32
CA PHE A 179 -3.53 13.63 -12.26
C PHE A 179 -4.56 12.90 -13.14
N GLU A 180 -4.22 11.73 -13.66
CA GLU A 180 -5.14 10.92 -14.47
C GLU A 180 -6.34 10.45 -13.65
N LEU A 181 -6.12 10.00 -12.42
CA LEU A 181 -7.19 9.66 -11.51
C LEU A 181 -8.09 10.87 -11.21
N ALA A 182 -7.51 12.02 -10.87
CA ALA A 182 -8.27 13.24 -10.61
C ALA A 182 -9.10 13.65 -11.83
N ARG A 183 -8.54 13.55 -13.03
CA ARG A 183 -9.21 13.86 -14.30
C ARG A 183 -10.40 12.94 -14.59
N SER A 184 -10.36 11.69 -14.14
CA SER A 184 -11.46 10.72 -14.28
C SER A 184 -12.61 10.94 -13.28
N ARG A 185 -12.39 11.72 -12.21
CA ARG A 185 -13.40 11.98 -11.18
C ARG A 185 -14.25 13.20 -11.52
N PRO A 186 -15.53 13.25 -11.06
CA PRO A 186 -16.45 14.36 -11.37
C PRO A 186 -15.89 15.74 -11.01
N ASN A 187 -15.30 15.88 -9.84
CA ASN A 187 -14.81 17.17 -9.33
C ASN A 187 -13.46 17.60 -9.92
N ARG A 188 -12.73 16.70 -10.59
CA ARG A 188 -11.41 16.96 -11.21
C ARG A 188 -10.46 17.75 -10.31
N HIS A 189 -10.47 17.46 -9.01
CA HIS A 189 -9.71 18.17 -7.99
C HIS A 189 -8.58 17.29 -7.47
N LEU A 190 -7.37 17.85 -7.41
CA LEU A 190 -6.17 17.22 -6.84
C LEU A 190 -5.56 18.17 -5.81
N THR A 191 -5.29 17.65 -4.61
CA THR A 191 -4.53 18.34 -3.57
C THR A 191 -3.25 17.58 -3.32
N SER A 192 -2.11 18.26 -3.30
CA SER A 192 -0.84 17.71 -2.85
C SER A 192 -0.57 18.13 -1.41
N ALA A 193 -0.04 17.22 -0.62
CA ALA A 193 0.39 17.48 0.75
C ALA A 193 1.88 17.15 0.89
N THR A 194 2.65 18.13 1.33
CA THR A 194 4.10 18.01 1.55
C THR A 194 4.51 18.67 2.86
N LYS A 195 5.76 18.51 3.24
CA LYS A 195 6.38 19.16 4.40
C LYS A 195 7.56 20.05 3.95
N SER A 196 7.40 20.77 2.85
CA SER A 196 8.45 21.58 2.21
C SER A 196 9.02 22.67 3.11
N ASN A 197 8.24 23.15 4.08
CA ASN A 197 8.71 24.13 5.06
C ASN A 197 9.70 23.56 6.09
N GLY A 198 9.83 22.24 6.18
CA GLY A 198 10.71 21.57 7.13
C GLY A 198 11.71 20.62 6.50
N ILE A 199 11.37 20.02 5.34
CA ILE A 199 12.22 19.07 4.60
C ILE A 199 12.70 19.77 3.33
N ALA A 200 13.85 20.45 3.45
CA ALA A 200 14.27 21.50 2.53
C ALA A 200 14.79 21.01 1.16
N ILE A 201 14.99 19.71 0.95
CA ILE A 201 15.54 19.18 -0.32
C ILE A 201 14.50 18.36 -1.06
N THR A 202 14.04 17.26 -0.49
CA THR A 202 13.16 16.31 -1.19
C THR A 202 11.74 16.83 -1.40
N MET A 203 11.17 17.56 -0.45
CA MET A 203 9.80 18.06 -0.57
C MET A 203 9.65 19.26 -1.54
N PRO A 204 10.53 20.26 -1.58
CA PRO A 204 10.52 21.25 -2.66
C PRO A 204 10.77 20.65 -4.05
N TYR A 205 11.54 19.56 -4.14
CA TYR A 205 11.69 18.83 -5.40
C TYR A 205 10.36 18.23 -5.86
N TRP A 206 9.61 17.59 -4.94
CA TRP A 206 8.26 17.11 -5.21
C TRP A 206 7.33 18.24 -5.67
N ASP A 207 7.32 19.37 -4.97
CA ASP A 207 6.47 20.51 -5.31
C ASP A 207 6.82 21.09 -6.70
N CYS A 208 8.11 21.17 -7.03
CA CYS A 208 8.58 21.61 -8.34
C CYS A 208 8.06 20.71 -9.45
N LEU A 209 8.17 19.38 -9.29
CA LEU A 209 7.71 18.43 -10.28
C LEU A 209 6.18 18.42 -10.41
N LEU A 210 5.46 18.55 -9.31
CA LEU A 210 4.00 18.70 -9.31
C LEU A 210 3.59 19.92 -10.13
N TYR A 211 4.25 21.06 -9.92
CA TYR A 211 3.95 22.31 -10.63
C TYR A 211 4.24 22.19 -12.13
N THR A 212 5.40 21.64 -12.49
CA THR A 212 5.80 21.49 -13.89
C THR A 212 4.97 20.43 -14.63
N SER A 213 4.49 19.40 -13.94
CA SER A 213 3.61 18.37 -14.52
C SER A 213 2.21 18.88 -14.87
N ARG A 214 1.78 20.05 -14.35
CA ARG A 214 0.52 20.68 -14.74
C ARG A 214 0.48 21.14 -16.21
N CYS A 215 1.64 21.29 -16.82
CA CYS A 215 1.79 21.77 -18.20
C CYS A 215 1.84 20.62 -19.24
N VAL A 216 1.76 19.38 -18.81
CA VAL A 216 1.73 18.18 -19.64
C VAL A 216 0.33 17.50 -19.57
#